data_4d395357db3a2aac7ee8a602b460a783
#
_entry.id   4d395357db3a2aac7ee8a602b460a783
#
_cell.length_a   1.000
_cell.length_b   1.000
_cell.length_c   1.000
_cell.angle_alpha   90.00
_cell.angle_beta   90.00
_cell.angle_gamma   90.00
#
_symmetry.space_group_name_H-M   'P 1'
#
loop_
_entity.id
_entity.type
_entity.pdbx_description
1 polymer ?
#
loop_
_entity_poly.entity_id
_entity_poly.type
_entity_poly.pdbx_seq_one_letter_code
_entity_poly.pdbx_strand_id
1 'polypeptide(L)'
;MSVLLNALPRFALQEGTSCNLCHVDPNGGSLRNDYGITVASSELSRSQGSDRIANYTGMINEHLRVGGDVRFLNYNTIDEGQLKSAFFPMQADIAGYWQVNENVGVFAEQDLLRGQNEAWLLWTGLPLNGYVKAGKDLPAYGLNVDDHTSFIRGGNIRKKALQYEGLVFSPYLSPPGIVEFGINVGNFNFSQSISNQFINESSSGGFGEYLHDKAFTTRLEWWPALGRINGFLGGTILQQDIIHLSGLFGGAAMGKFTWTGAVDVAEEYASTGTVLASYSELNYNFSSGLNLQIKYDFFDEDIDTSGSSINRITFGAEFFPIPFVEVRCQARFTDVTGNKTAIKPEYLLLIHTWF
;
A
#
# COMPACT_ATOMS: atom_id res chain seq x y z
N MET A 1 -0.04 -1.63 -14.06
CA MET A 1 -0.40 -1.55 -12.62
C MET A 1 0.83 -1.09 -11.90
N SER A 2 0.96 0.22 -11.68
CA SER A 2 2.00 0.74 -10.81
C SER A 2 1.74 0.21 -9.42
N VAL A 3 2.67 -0.48 -8.85
CA VAL A 3 2.62 -0.85 -7.45
C VAL A 3 3.32 0.27 -6.72
N LEU A 4 2.53 1.16 -6.13
CA LEU A 4 3.05 2.16 -5.22
C LEU A 4 3.90 1.46 -4.17
N LEU A 5 5.12 1.90 -4.01
CA LEU A 5 6.02 1.56 -2.91
C LEU A 5 5.38 2.06 -1.61
N ASN A 6 4.42 1.29 -1.10
CA ASN A 6 3.74 1.67 0.12
C ASN A 6 4.67 1.46 1.30
N ALA A 7 4.91 2.53 2.06
CA ALA A 7 5.49 2.41 3.38
C ALA A 7 4.62 1.44 4.19
N LEU A 8 5.25 0.45 4.80
CA LEU A 8 4.53 -0.40 5.74
C LEU A 8 4.26 0.43 7.01
N PRO A 9 2.98 0.72 7.35
CA PRO A 9 2.64 1.54 8.51
C PRO A 9 3.25 1.03 9.81
N ARG A 10 3.52 -0.27 9.90
CA ARG A 10 4.15 -0.90 11.07
C ARG A 10 5.55 -0.35 11.34
N PHE A 11 6.37 -0.05 10.32
CA PHE A 11 7.70 0.52 10.55
C PHE A 11 7.60 1.97 11.01
N ALA A 12 6.70 2.76 10.41
CA ALA A 12 6.42 4.10 10.90
C ALA A 12 5.94 4.10 12.37
N LEU A 13 5.10 3.13 12.75
CA LEU A 13 4.68 2.94 14.14
C LEU A 13 5.84 2.56 15.07
N GLN A 14 6.74 1.67 14.66
CA GLN A 14 7.91 1.29 15.45
C GLN A 14 8.83 2.47 15.70
N GLU A 15 9.02 3.32 14.68
CA GLU A 15 9.78 4.56 14.75
C GLU A 15 9.04 5.71 15.47
N GLY A 16 7.74 5.57 15.73
CA GLY A 16 6.91 6.60 16.36
C GLY A 16 6.69 7.83 15.47
N THR A 17 6.60 7.63 14.16
CA THR A 17 6.48 8.69 13.16
C THR A 17 5.40 8.38 12.13
N SER A 18 5.12 9.32 11.22
CA SER A 18 4.22 9.15 10.08
C SER A 18 4.98 8.81 8.79
N CYS A 19 4.26 8.37 7.76
CA CYS A 19 4.82 7.87 6.51
C CYS A 19 5.68 8.91 5.76
N ASN A 20 5.35 10.20 5.87
CA ASN A 20 6.06 11.30 5.22
C ASN A 20 7.51 11.50 5.72
N LEU A 21 7.86 10.94 6.89
CA LEU A 21 9.25 11.04 7.37
C LEU A 21 10.21 10.17 6.54
N CYS A 22 9.72 9.06 5.97
CA CYS A 22 10.54 8.08 5.25
C CYS A 22 10.44 8.20 3.71
N HIS A 23 9.45 8.91 3.20
CA HIS A 23 9.13 8.97 1.78
C HIS A 23 9.20 10.38 1.20
N VAL A 24 9.40 10.47 -0.12
CA VAL A 24 9.31 11.75 -0.85
C VAL A 24 7.86 12.18 -1.04
N ASP A 25 6.92 11.22 -1.14
CA ASP A 25 5.48 11.49 -1.14
C ASP A 25 4.99 11.73 0.29
N PRO A 26 4.30 12.85 0.57
CA PRO A 26 3.75 13.15 1.89
C PRO A 26 2.77 12.08 2.44
N ASN A 27 2.10 11.33 1.56
CA ASN A 27 1.19 10.25 1.96
C ASN A 27 1.88 8.89 2.14
N GLY A 28 3.20 8.83 1.93
CA GLY A 28 3.96 7.59 1.90
C GLY A 28 3.84 6.86 0.56
N GLY A 29 4.62 5.80 0.40
CA GLY A 29 4.76 5.12 -0.88
C GLY A 29 5.87 5.72 -1.74
N SER A 30 6.07 5.14 -2.95
CA SER A 30 7.07 5.60 -3.88
C SER A 30 8.51 5.61 -3.31
N LEU A 31 9.37 6.50 -3.79
CA LEU A 31 10.76 6.62 -3.36
C LEU A 31 10.90 6.98 -1.88
N ARG A 32 11.89 6.39 -1.24
CA ARG A 32 12.33 6.78 0.10
C ARG A 32 13.23 8.00 0.04
N ASN A 33 13.11 8.87 1.04
CA ASN A 33 14.06 9.96 1.28
C ASN A 33 15.31 9.44 2.05
N ASP A 34 16.24 10.32 2.43
CA ASP A 34 17.47 9.93 3.13
C ASP A 34 17.21 9.21 4.45
N TYR A 35 16.20 9.64 5.21
CA TYR A 35 15.83 8.99 6.47
C TYR A 35 15.29 7.58 6.21
N GLY A 36 14.37 7.42 5.27
CA GLY A 36 13.80 6.12 4.92
C GLY A 36 14.83 5.11 4.40
N ILE A 37 15.81 5.57 3.62
CA ILE A 37 16.94 4.74 3.18
C ILE A 37 17.82 4.34 4.36
N THR A 38 18.10 5.27 5.29
CA THR A 38 18.89 4.98 6.48
C THR A 38 18.20 3.93 7.36
N VAL A 39 16.92 4.06 7.64
CA VAL A 39 16.14 3.05 8.40
C VAL A 39 16.20 1.69 7.69
N ALA A 40 15.97 1.66 6.37
CA ALA A 40 16.00 0.42 5.60
C ALA A 40 17.38 -0.28 5.63
N SER A 41 18.47 0.48 5.64
CA SER A 41 19.83 -0.06 5.61
C SER A 41 20.36 -0.44 6.99
N SER A 42 20.03 0.33 8.04
CA SER A 42 20.64 0.16 9.36
C SER A 42 19.79 -0.62 10.36
N GLU A 43 18.45 -0.52 10.27
CA GLU A 43 17.57 -1.01 11.32
C GLU A 43 16.73 -2.22 10.93
N LEU A 44 16.28 -2.29 9.66
CA LEU A 44 15.47 -3.40 9.21
C LEU A 44 16.27 -4.67 8.96
N SER A 45 17.50 -4.56 8.46
CA SER A 45 18.27 -5.71 8.01
C SER A 45 19.06 -6.39 9.14
N ARG A 46 19.26 -7.71 9.01
CA ARG A 46 20.08 -8.50 9.93
C ARG A 46 21.57 -8.15 9.82
N SER A 47 22.03 -7.82 8.65
CA SER A 47 23.42 -7.46 8.36
C SER A 47 23.43 -6.14 7.59
N GLN A 48 24.33 -5.25 7.93
CA GLN A 48 24.48 -3.96 7.22
C GLN A 48 25.07 -4.11 5.80
N GLY A 49 25.47 -5.32 5.41
CA GLY A 49 26.08 -5.55 4.11
C GLY A 49 27.48 -4.98 4.00
N SER A 50 27.90 -4.63 2.77
CA SER A 50 29.17 -3.94 2.53
C SER A 50 29.06 -2.44 2.79
N ASP A 51 30.19 -1.75 2.99
CA ASP A 51 30.23 -0.29 3.16
C ASP A 51 29.55 0.46 2.01
N ARG A 52 29.56 -0.08 0.80
CA ARG A 52 28.88 0.52 -0.35
C ARG A 52 27.37 0.47 -0.22
N ILE A 53 26.85 -0.62 0.31
CA ILE A 53 25.40 -0.79 0.53
C ILE A 53 24.96 0.07 1.72
N ALA A 54 25.74 0.08 2.80
CA ALA A 54 25.46 0.88 4.00
C ALA A 54 25.45 2.40 3.72
N ASN A 55 26.24 2.85 2.74
CA ASN A 55 26.33 4.25 2.33
C ASN A 55 25.50 4.58 1.07
N TYR A 56 24.64 3.67 0.63
CA TYR A 56 23.75 3.95 -0.50
C TYR A 56 22.68 4.97 -0.11
N THR A 57 22.47 5.97 -0.94
CA THR A 57 21.48 7.06 -0.71
C THR A 57 20.44 7.17 -1.81
N GLY A 58 20.62 6.48 -2.94
CA GLY A 58 19.81 6.69 -4.14
C GLY A 58 20.10 7.98 -4.90
N MET A 59 20.97 8.85 -4.36
CA MET A 59 21.31 10.14 -4.98
C MET A 59 22.31 9.95 -6.13
N ILE A 60 21.94 10.42 -7.32
CA ILE A 60 22.83 10.53 -8.48
C ILE A 60 23.66 11.81 -8.39
N ASN A 61 23.03 12.89 -7.92
CA ASN A 61 23.64 14.17 -7.60
C ASN A 61 22.81 14.88 -6.52
N GLU A 62 23.15 16.12 -6.18
CA GLU A 62 22.48 16.89 -5.13
C GLU A 62 20.98 17.17 -5.38
N HIS A 63 20.49 16.99 -6.61
CA HIS A 63 19.10 17.27 -7.00
C HIS A 63 18.33 16.04 -7.43
N LEU A 64 19.00 14.96 -7.87
CA LEU A 64 18.33 13.80 -8.48
C LEU A 64 18.54 12.54 -7.64
N ARG A 65 17.44 11.99 -7.17
CA ARG A 65 17.34 10.67 -6.57
C ARG A 65 16.73 9.69 -7.55
N VAL A 66 17.26 8.47 -7.58
CA VAL A 66 16.74 7.35 -8.38
C VAL A 66 16.58 6.13 -7.48
N GLY A 67 15.55 5.36 -7.71
CA GLY A 67 15.31 4.10 -7.03
C GLY A 67 14.51 3.14 -7.89
N GLY A 68 14.29 1.96 -7.37
CA GLY A 68 13.51 0.94 -8.04
C GLY A 68 12.95 -0.08 -7.07
N ASP A 69 11.98 -0.84 -7.52
CA ASP A 69 11.32 -1.89 -6.77
C ASP A 69 11.12 -3.10 -7.67
N VAL A 70 11.61 -4.26 -7.24
CA VAL A 70 11.45 -5.51 -7.98
C VAL A 70 10.91 -6.57 -7.04
N ARG A 71 9.77 -7.18 -7.42
CA ARG A 71 9.12 -8.26 -6.66
C ARG A 71 8.87 -9.48 -7.51
N PHE A 72 9.21 -10.59 -6.93
CA PHE A 72 9.02 -11.90 -7.51
C PHE A 72 8.29 -12.82 -6.53
N LEU A 73 7.20 -13.42 -6.98
CA LEU A 73 6.37 -14.32 -6.17
C LEU A 73 6.39 -15.74 -6.72
N ASN A 74 6.71 -16.71 -5.88
CA ASN A 74 6.37 -18.10 -6.08
C ASN A 74 5.08 -18.41 -5.30
N TYR A 75 4.04 -18.81 -6.02
CA TYR A 75 2.73 -19.16 -5.49
C TYR A 75 2.50 -20.64 -5.62
N ASN A 76 2.11 -21.30 -4.54
CA ASN A 76 1.79 -22.72 -4.50
C ASN A 76 0.43 -22.94 -3.84
N THR A 77 -0.37 -23.84 -4.38
CA THR A 77 -1.64 -24.27 -3.78
C THR A 77 -1.84 -25.76 -3.97
N ILE A 78 -2.61 -26.39 -3.09
CA ILE A 78 -3.03 -27.77 -3.21
C ILE A 78 -4.47 -27.77 -3.71
N ASP A 79 -4.69 -28.28 -4.93
CA ASP A 79 -5.99 -28.39 -5.55
C ASP A 79 -6.25 -29.83 -5.98
N GLU A 80 -7.33 -30.44 -5.49
CA GLU A 80 -7.67 -31.87 -5.72
C GLU A 80 -6.52 -32.82 -5.36
N GLY A 81 -5.78 -32.51 -4.29
CA GLY A 81 -4.63 -33.32 -3.84
C GLY A 81 -3.36 -33.14 -4.68
N GLN A 82 -3.35 -32.27 -5.68
CA GLN A 82 -2.19 -31.99 -6.52
C GLN A 82 -1.59 -30.62 -6.17
N LEU A 83 -0.27 -30.57 -6.02
CA LEU A 83 0.46 -29.31 -5.87
C LEU A 83 0.49 -28.58 -7.21
N LYS A 84 -0.05 -27.37 -7.24
CA LYS A 84 0.04 -26.43 -8.37
C LYS A 84 0.98 -25.29 -7.97
N SER A 85 1.94 -24.98 -8.82
CA SER A 85 2.95 -23.95 -8.58
C SER A 85 3.01 -23.00 -9.76
N ALA A 86 3.24 -21.70 -9.45
CA ALA A 86 3.46 -20.67 -10.46
C ALA A 86 4.47 -19.65 -9.97
N PHE A 87 5.19 -19.04 -10.91
CA PHE A 87 6.12 -17.94 -10.67
C PHE A 87 5.61 -16.69 -11.35
N PHE A 88 5.56 -15.59 -10.59
CA PHE A 88 5.07 -14.31 -11.09
C PHE A 88 6.10 -13.19 -10.86
N PRO A 89 6.56 -12.50 -11.92
CA PRO A 89 7.13 -11.18 -11.73
C PRO A 89 5.96 -10.25 -11.35
N MET A 90 5.94 -9.81 -10.10
CA MET A 90 4.82 -9.00 -9.59
C MET A 90 5.01 -7.53 -9.88
N GLN A 91 6.25 -7.05 -9.82
CA GLN A 91 6.61 -5.66 -9.92
C GLN A 91 8.02 -5.53 -10.46
N ALA A 92 8.24 -4.50 -11.29
CA ALA A 92 9.56 -4.03 -11.69
C ALA A 92 9.42 -2.55 -12.05
N ASP A 93 9.68 -1.67 -11.09
CA ASP A 93 9.52 -0.23 -11.25
C ASP A 93 10.87 0.46 -11.17
N ILE A 94 11.00 1.53 -11.93
CA ILE A 94 12.07 2.51 -11.80
C ILE A 94 11.46 3.87 -11.56
N ALA A 95 11.98 4.59 -10.58
CA ALA A 95 11.48 5.89 -10.17
C ALA A 95 12.61 6.91 -10.04
N GLY A 96 12.26 8.17 -10.27
CA GLY A 96 13.14 9.31 -10.09
C GLY A 96 12.43 10.46 -9.41
N TYR A 97 13.15 11.17 -8.55
CA TYR A 97 12.69 12.40 -7.92
C TYR A 97 13.73 13.50 -8.13
N TRP A 98 13.32 14.56 -8.78
CA TRP A 98 14.15 15.74 -9.01
C TRP A 98 13.72 16.88 -8.10
N GLN A 99 14.62 17.26 -7.18
CA GLN A 99 14.47 18.44 -6.33
C GLN A 99 14.85 19.69 -7.14
N VAL A 100 13.84 20.40 -7.64
CA VAL A 100 14.04 21.62 -8.46
C VAL A 100 14.58 22.77 -7.62
N ASN A 101 14.05 22.94 -6.41
CA ASN A 101 14.50 23.85 -5.39
C ASN A 101 14.04 23.36 -4.00
N GLU A 102 14.28 24.14 -2.95
CA GLU A 102 13.95 23.74 -1.56
C GLU A 102 12.48 23.33 -1.35
N ASN A 103 11.56 23.88 -2.14
CA ASN A 103 10.12 23.68 -1.97
C ASN A 103 9.45 22.93 -3.13
N VAL A 104 10.14 22.71 -4.24
CA VAL A 104 9.53 22.11 -5.45
C VAL A 104 10.30 20.89 -5.89
N GLY A 105 9.60 19.78 -6.02
CA GLY A 105 10.12 18.54 -6.55
C GLY A 105 9.22 17.96 -7.64
N VAL A 106 9.80 17.16 -8.50
CA VAL A 106 9.11 16.43 -9.58
C VAL A 106 9.45 14.94 -9.45
N PHE A 107 8.42 14.14 -9.39
CA PHE A 107 8.51 12.68 -9.34
C PHE A 107 8.05 12.07 -10.65
N ALA A 108 8.69 10.97 -11.04
CA ALA A 108 8.22 10.10 -12.11
C ALA A 108 8.58 8.65 -11.81
N GLU A 109 7.65 7.74 -12.08
CA GLU A 109 7.82 6.29 -11.96
C GLU A 109 7.28 5.58 -13.19
N GLN A 110 7.95 4.52 -13.60
CA GLN A 110 7.56 3.67 -14.71
C GLN A 110 7.55 2.21 -14.28
N ASP A 111 6.39 1.57 -14.38
CA ASP A 111 6.25 0.11 -14.31
C ASP A 111 6.77 -0.52 -15.62
N LEU A 112 7.84 -1.29 -15.52
CA LEU A 112 8.48 -1.94 -16.67
C LEU A 112 7.76 -3.21 -17.13
N LEU A 113 6.87 -3.78 -16.30
CA LEU A 113 6.12 -4.99 -16.64
C LEU A 113 4.80 -4.70 -17.35
N ARG A 114 4.13 -3.62 -16.97
CA ARG A 114 2.76 -3.33 -17.40
C ARG A 114 2.61 -1.99 -18.11
N GLY A 115 3.67 -1.17 -18.13
CA GLY A 115 3.70 0.09 -18.83
C GLY A 115 2.92 1.22 -18.17
N GLN A 116 2.46 1.04 -16.95
CA GLN A 116 1.82 2.13 -16.19
C GLN A 116 2.86 3.11 -15.68
N ASN A 117 2.47 4.35 -15.50
CA ASN A 117 3.34 5.37 -14.99
C ASN A 117 2.62 6.30 -14.02
N GLU A 118 3.40 6.89 -13.13
CA GLU A 118 3.03 7.98 -12.27
C GLU A 118 3.96 9.16 -12.52
N ALA A 119 3.46 10.38 -12.43
CA ALA A 119 4.28 11.56 -12.53
C ALA A 119 3.56 12.74 -11.90
N TRP A 120 4.20 13.41 -10.95
CA TRP A 120 3.62 14.55 -10.26
C TRP A 120 4.66 15.58 -9.84
N LEU A 121 4.18 16.80 -9.66
CA LEU A 121 4.89 17.91 -9.06
C LEU A 121 4.42 18.04 -7.60
N LEU A 122 5.36 18.24 -6.70
CA LEU A 122 5.13 18.53 -5.28
C LEU A 122 5.65 19.91 -4.95
N TRP A 123 4.80 20.75 -4.36
CA TRP A 123 5.16 22.02 -3.77
C TRP A 123 4.95 21.97 -2.26
N THR A 124 6.02 22.10 -1.51
CA THR A 124 6.08 22.08 -0.05
C THR A 124 6.36 23.47 0.51
N GLY A 125 6.51 23.59 1.85
CA GLY A 125 6.85 24.86 2.51
C GLY A 125 5.67 25.82 2.63
N LEU A 126 4.45 25.35 2.40
CA LEU A 126 3.23 26.12 2.62
C LEU A 126 2.93 26.25 4.12
N PRO A 127 2.07 27.21 4.55
CA PRO A 127 1.65 27.32 5.95
C PRO A 127 1.16 25.98 6.53
N LEU A 128 1.38 25.77 7.83
CA LEU A 128 1.03 24.54 8.56
C LEU A 128 1.77 23.29 8.05
N ASN A 129 3.01 23.45 7.59
CA ASN A 129 3.76 22.40 6.86
C ASN A 129 2.94 21.80 5.73
N GLY A 130 2.23 22.67 5.02
CA GLY A 130 1.34 22.27 3.94
C GLY A 130 2.09 21.98 2.64
N TYR A 131 1.38 21.27 1.75
CA TYR A 131 1.86 20.95 0.41
C TYR A 131 0.71 20.96 -0.61
N VAL A 132 1.09 21.08 -1.88
CA VAL A 132 0.22 20.81 -3.03
C VAL A 132 0.94 19.81 -3.92
N LYS A 133 0.25 18.74 -4.31
CA LYS A 133 0.70 17.73 -5.26
C LYS A 133 -0.23 17.73 -6.47
N ALA A 134 0.33 17.78 -7.69
CA ALA A 134 -0.48 17.79 -8.91
C ALA A 134 0.19 16.94 -9.99
N GLY A 135 -0.58 16.12 -10.67
CA GLY A 135 -0.06 15.26 -11.73
C GLY A 135 -0.91 14.03 -11.96
N LYS A 136 -0.26 12.90 -12.18
CA LYS A 136 -0.86 11.58 -12.34
C LYS A 136 -0.48 10.69 -11.17
N ASP A 137 -1.44 10.41 -10.29
CA ASP A 137 -1.25 9.66 -9.05
C ASP A 137 -2.58 9.08 -8.56
N LEU A 138 -2.54 8.07 -7.68
CA LEU A 138 -3.72 7.59 -6.96
C LEU A 138 -3.99 8.47 -5.73
N PRO A 139 -5.25 8.82 -5.45
CA PRO A 139 -5.58 9.51 -4.20
C PRO A 139 -5.16 8.71 -2.98
N ALA A 140 -4.72 9.41 -1.92
CA ALA A 140 -4.44 8.79 -0.64
C ALA A 140 -5.72 8.27 0.00
N TYR A 141 -5.95 6.95 -0.05
CA TYR A 141 -7.13 6.29 0.52
C TYR A 141 -6.74 5.16 1.48
N GLY A 142 -7.35 5.15 2.66
CA GLY A 142 -7.27 4.07 3.64
C GLY A 142 -5.86 3.79 4.16
N LEU A 143 -5.66 2.58 4.67
CA LEU A 143 -4.38 2.10 5.17
C LEU A 143 -3.49 1.66 4.00
N ASN A 144 -2.29 2.19 3.92
CA ASN A 144 -1.29 1.72 2.96
C ASN A 144 -0.70 0.39 3.45
N VAL A 145 -1.09 -0.72 2.82
CA VAL A 145 -0.53 -2.06 3.08
C VAL A 145 0.28 -2.52 1.89
N ASP A 146 1.40 -3.20 2.15
CA ASP A 146 2.29 -3.76 1.14
C ASP A 146 1.86 -5.19 0.71
N ASP A 147 0.60 -5.51 0.87
CA ASP A 147 0.00 -6.76 0.42
C ASP A 147 -1.25 -6.46 -0.41
N HIS A 148 -1.06 -6.31 -1.70
CA HIS A 148 -2.15 -6.08 -2.65
C HIS A 148 -3.10 -7.28 -2.77
N THR A 149 -2.75 -8.42 -2.20
CA THR A 149 -3.67 -9.56 -2.09
C THR A 149 -4.58 -9.47 -0.86
N SER A 150 -4.39 -8.49 0.03
CA SER A 150 -5.34 -8.18 1.09
C SER A 150 -6.67 -7.69 0.51
N PHE A 151 -7.79 -8.05 1.14
CA PHE A 151 -9.13 -7.73 0.61
C PHE A 151 -9.44 -6.23 0.61
N ILE A 152 -8.80 -5.44 1.45
CA ILE A 152 -8.90 -3.96 1.37
C ILE A 152 -8.12 -3.36 0.19
N ARG A 153 -7.40 -4.19 -0.59
CA ARG A 153 -6.57 -3.77 -1.74
C ARG A 153 -6.84 -4.55 -3.02
N GLY A 154 -7.86 -5.42 -3.05
CA GLY A 154 -8.25 -6.18 -4.23
C GLY A 154 -8.30 -7.69 -4.02
N GLY A 155 -7.48 -8.25 -3.14
CA GLY A 155 -7.40 -9.71 -2.98
C GLY A 155 -6.78 -10.40 -4.21
N ASN A 156 -6.98 -11.70 -4.32
CA ASN A 156 -6.54 -12.46 -5.49
C ASN A 156 -7.49 -12.24 -6.68
N ILE A 157 -6.95 -12.35 -7.91
CA ILE A 157 -7.76 -12.32 -9.13
C ILE A 157 -8.41 -13.70 -9.32
N ARG A 158 -9.74 -13.75 -9.36
CA ARG A 158 -10.49 -14.95 -9.71
C ARG A 158 -10.41 -15.21 -11.22
N LYS A 159 -9.69 -16.26 -11.63
CA LYS A 159 -9.40 -16.55 -13.05
C LYS A 159 -10.63 -16.68 -13.97
N LYS A 160 -11.77 -17.14 -13.48
CA LYS A 160 -12.96 -17.41 -14.31
C LYS A 160 -13.75 -16.17 -14.70
N ALA A 161 -13.61 -15.07 -13.97
CA ALA A 161 -14.42 -13.87 -14.16
C ALA A 161 -13.61 -12.58 -14.29
N LEU A 162 -12.27 -12.63 -14.18
CA LEU A 162 -11.39 -11.45 -14.04
C LEU A 162 -11.84 -10.54 -12.87
N GLN A 163 -12.50 -11.14 -11.87
CA GLN A 163 -12.98 -10.43 -10.69
C GLN A 163 -11.95 -10.54 -9.58
N TYR A 164 -11.83 -9.48 -8.82
CA TYR A 164 -11.04 -9.45 -7.60
C TYR A 164 -11.86 -10.00 -6.42
N GLU A 165 -11.16 -10.53 -5.42
CA GLU A 165 -11.79 -11.06 -4.20
C GLU A 165 -12.07 -9.99 -3.16
N GLY A 166 -11.73 -8.74 -3.41
CA GLY A 166 -11.84 -7.64 -2.45
C GLY A 166 -12.12 -6.29 -3.10
N LEU A 167 -12.04 -5.22 -2.34
CA LEU A 167 -12.13 -3.86 -2.84
C LEU A 167 -10.92 -3.56 -3.73
N VAL A 168 -11.17 -3.25 -5.00
CA VAL A 168 -10.10 -2.95 -5.96
C VAL A 168 -9.61 -1.53 -5.72
N PHE A 169 -8.36 -1.42 -5.32
CA PHE A 169 -7.68 -0.14 -5.12
C PHE A 169 -6.24 -0.23 -5.62
N SER A 170 -5.31 0.53 -5.03
CA SER A 170 -3.90 0.37 -5.38
C SER A 170 -3.42 -1.06 -5.07
N PRO A 171 -2.69 -1.71 -5.94
CA PRO A 171 -2.10 -1.26 -7.21
C PRO A 171 -2.91 -1.59 -8.47
N TYR A 172 -4.15 -1.99 -8.33
CA TYR A 172 -4.95 -2.52 -9.44
C TYR A 172 -5.64 -1.44 -10.28
N LEU A 173 -5.78 -0.24 -9.75
CA LEU A 173 -6.34 0.90 -10.46
C LEU A 173 -5.27 1.71 -11.18
N SER A 174 -5.62 2.26 -12.32
CA SER A 174 -4.74 3.19 -13.05
C SER A 174 -4.76 4.55 -12.38
N PRO A 175 -3.59 5.17 -12.12
CA PRO A 175 -3.54 6.50 -11.54
C PRO A 175 -4.24 7.54 -12.41
N PRO A 176 -5.20 8.31 -11.88
CA PRO A 176 -5.85 9.41 -12.59
C PRO A 176 -5.01 10.68 -12.58
N GLY A 177 -5.42 11.69 -13.37
CA GLY A 177 -4.99 13.07 -13.15
C GLY A 177 -5.57 13.58 -11.83
N ILE A 178 -4.73 14.16 -10.95
CA ILE A 178 -5.07 14.55 -9.59
C ILE A 178 -4.48 15.91 -9.22
N VAL A 179 -5.19 16.65 -8.38
CA VAL A 179 -4.65 17.73 -7.56
C VAL A 179 -4.98 17.42 -6.11
N GLU A 180 -3.97 17.41 -5.26
CA GLU A 180 -4.08 17.14 -3.84
C GLU A 180 -3.44 18.29 -3.06
N PHE A 181 -4.05 18.66 -1.94
CA PHE A 181 -3.39 19.48 -0.93
C PHE A 181 -3.41 18.77 0.41
N GLY A 182 -2.40 19.05 1.23
CA GLY A 182 -2.36 18.53 2.59
C GLY A 182 -1.69 19.48 3.56
N ILE A 183 -1.89 19.22 4.84
CA ILE A 183 -1.27 19.93 5.96
C ILE A 183 -0.83 18.93 7.03
N ASN A 184 0.27 19.27 7.72
CA ASN A 184 0.83 18.46 8.80
C ASN A 184 1.01 19.35 10.04
N VAL A 185 0.14 19.16 11.03
CA VAL A 185 0.13 20.00 12.25
C VAL A 185 0.31 19.12 13.48
N GLY A 186 1.50 19.20 14.08
CA GLY A 186 1.84 18.34 15.20
C GLY A 186 1.76 16.87 14.80
N ASN A 187 0.88 16.14 15.46
CA ASN A 187 0.65 14.71 15.20
C ASN A 187 -0.54 14.44 14.25
N PHE A 188 -1.07 15.46 13.59
CA PHE A 188 -2.18 15.36 12.65
C PHE A 188 -1.70 15.56 11.22
N ASN A 189 -2.10 14.65 10.33
CA ASN A 189 -1.93 14.76 8.89
C ASN A 189 -3.33 14.81 8.26
N PHE A 190 -3.54 15.78 7.40
CA PHE A 190 -4.78 15.91 6.63
C PHE A 190 -4.43 16.04 5.16
N SER A 191 -5.12 15.31 4.30
CA SER A 191 -5.04 15.48 2.85
C SER A 191 -6.43 15.46 2.22
N GLN A 192 -6.58 16.24 1.17
CA GLN A 192 -7.77 16.26 0.31
C GLN A 192 -7.35 16.35 -1.14
N SER A 193 -7.98 15.52 -1.96
CA SER A 193 -7.71 15.50 -3.39
C SER A 193 -8.99 15.59 -4.22
N ILE A 194 -8.81 16.14 -5.41
CA ILE A 194 -9.76 16.04 -6.52
C ILE A 194 -9.05 15.37 -7.69
N SER A 195 -9.65 14.34 -8.26
CA SER A 195 -9.09 13.60 -9.38
C SER A 195 -10.13 13.37 -10.47
N ASN A 196 -9.68 12.93 -11.64
CA ASN A 196 -10.57 12.29 -12.60
C ASN A 196 -11.11 10.99 -12.01
N GLN A 197 -12.20 10.46 -12.56
CA GLN A 197 -12.71 9.12 -12.23
C GLN A 197 -11.62 8.06 -12.42
N PHE A 198 -11.59 7.05 -11.57
CA PHE A 198 -10.62 5.97 -11.63
C PHE A 198 -11.17 4.61 -11.13
N ILE A 199 -12.27 4.60 -10.37
CA ILE A 199 -12.96 3.37 -9.97
C ILE A 199 -13.89 2.96 -11.11
N ASN A 200 -13.82 1.68 -11.51
CA ASN A 200 -14.60 1.08 -12.60
C ASN A 200 -14.37 1.72 -13.98
N GLU A 201 -13.34 2.53 -14.13
CA GLU A 201 -12.99 3.11 -15.42
C GLU A 201 -12.12 2.17 -16.26
N SER A 202 -12.43 2.03 -17.53
CA SER A 202 -11.54 1.41 -18.49
C SER A 202 -10.43 2.40 -18.85
N SER A 203 -9.18 2.00 -18.73
CA SER A 203 -7.99 2.81 -19.05
C SER A 203 -7.89 3.29 -20.54
N SER A 204 -8.93 3.12 -21.32
CA SER A 204 -8.99 3.43 -22.75
C SER A 204 -9.64 4.76 -23.09
N GLY A 205 -10.08 5.55 -22.10
CA GLY A 205 -10.74 6.83 -22.31
C GLY A 205 -9.82 7.86 -22.98
N GLY A 206 -10.23 8.41 -24.11
CA GLY A 206 -9.57 9.54 -24.76
C GLY A 206 -9.78 10.85 -23.97
N PHE A 207 -9.03 11.89 -24.31
CA PHE A 207 -9.03 13.18 -23.60
C PHE A 207 -10.42 13.80 -23.38
N GLY A 208 -11.42 13.43 -24.18
CA GLY A 208 -12.80 13.92 -24.08
C GLY A 208 -13.68 13.23 -23.03
N GLU A 209 -13.33 12.03 -22.57
CA GLU A 209 -14.13 11.26 -21.60
C GLU A 209 -13.87 11.68 -20.14
N TYR A 210 -12.76 12.39 -19.89
CA TYR A 210 -12.42 12.90 -18.54
C TYR A 210 -13.20 14.14 -18.09
N LEU A 211 -14.16 14.62 -18.90
CA LEU A 211 -14.79 15.92 -18.65
C LEU A 211 -15.97 15.88 -17.65
N HIS A 212 -16.52 14.71 -17.33
CA HIS A 212 -17.81 14.67 -16.63
C HIS A 212 -17.71 14.47 -15.14
N ASP A 213 -17.10 13.42 -14.64
CA ASP A 213 -17.19 13.13 -13.22
C ASP A 213 -15.82 13.20 -12.52
N LYS A 214 -15.84 13.64 -11.28
CA LYS A 214 -14.65 13.80 -10.43
C LYS A 214 -14.75 12.89 -9.22
N ALA A 215 -13.61 12.42 -8.77
CA ALA A 215 -13.49 11.78 -7.48
C ALA A 215 -12.92 12.77 -6.46
N PHE A 216 -13.51 12.76 -5.27
CA PHE A 216 -13.07 13.56 -4.12
C PHE A 216 -12.63 12.61 -3.03
N THR A 217 -11.39 12.76 -2.54
CA THR A 217 -10.88 11.95 -1.45
C THR A 217 -10.41 12.84 -0.31
N THR A 218 -10.84 12.53 0.89
CA THR A 218 -10.43 13.21 2.12
C THR A 218 -9.86 12.19 3.08
N ARG A 219 -8.68 12.45 3.65
CA ARG A 219 -8.02 11.58 4.62
C ARG A 219 -7.52 12.39 5.80
N LEU A 220 -7.75 11.88 7.01
CA LEU A 220 -7.27 12.44 8.26
C LEU A 220 -6.57 11.36 9.06
N GLU A 221 -5.43 11.69 9.63
CA GLU A 221 -4.66 10.80 10.50
C GLU A 221 -4.22 11.53 11.77
N TRP A 222 -4.17 10.80 12.85
CA TRP A 222 -3.62 11.22 14.12
C TRP A 222 -2.59 10.20 14.62
N TRP A 223 -1.39 10.65 14.94
CA TRP A 223 -0.23 9.85 15.34
C TRP A 223 0.16 10.13 16.80
N PRO A 224 -0.59 9.63 17.81
CA PRO A 224 -0.25 9.84 19.21
C PRO A 224 0.94 8.99 19.66
N ALA A 225 1.78 9.58 20.53
CA ALA A 225 2.75 8.84 21.35
C ALA A 225 2.25 8.82 22.79
N LEU A 226 1.92 7.65 23.34
CA LEU A 226 1.36 7.47 24.66
C LEU A 226 2.35 6.66 25.55
N GLY A 227 3.34 7.36 26.06
CA GLY A 227 4.39 6.75 26.86
C GLY A 227 5.27 5.79 26.05
N ARG A 228 5.04 4.47 26.19
CA ARG A 228 5.78 3.42 25.45
C ARG A 228 5.00 2.87 24.26
N ILE A 229 3.85 3.45 23.96
CA ILE A 229 2.99 3.02 22.86
C ILE A 229 3.00 4.13 21.80
N ASN A 230 3.46 3.80 20.62
CA ASN A 230 3.24 4.60 19.44
C ASN A 230 1.94 4.16 18.80
N GLY A 231 1.10 5.08 18.39
CA GLY A 231 -0.19 4.79 17.79
C GLY A 231 -0.46 5.62 16.55
N PHE A 232 -1.38 5.18 15.74
CA PHE A 232 -2.06 6.02 14.77
C PHE A 232 -3.51 5.61 14.63
N LEU A 233 -4.35 6.58 14.30
CA LEU A 233 -5.76 6.39 13.96
C LEU A 233 -6.07 7.32 12.80
N GLY A 234 -6.78 6.81 11.81
CA GLY A 234 -7.18 7.61 10.66
C GLY A 234 -8.53 7.21 10.10
N GLY A 235 -9.07 8.11 9.32
CA GLY A 235 -10.29 7.91 8.57
C GLY A 235 -10.17 8.48 7.16
N THR A 236 -10.92 7.93 6.25
CA THR A 236 -10.93 8.33 4.86
C THR A 236 -12.33 8.25 4.27
N ILE A 237 -12.63 9.17 3.37
CA ILE A 237 -13.86 9.18 2.58
C ILE A 237 -13.48 9.43 1.13
N LEU A 238 -14.06 8.66 0.22
CA LEU A 238 -13.94 8.85 -1.21
C LEU A 238 -15.34 8.86 -1.82
N GLN A 239 -15.60 9.84 -2.66
CA GLN A 239 -16.82 9.97 -3.43
C GLN A 239 -16.49 10.11 -4.91
N GLN A 240 -17.08 9.25 -5.73
CA GLN A 240 -16.98 9.30 -7.19
C GLN A 240 -18.35 8.98 -7.78
N ASP A 241 -19.06 9.98 -8.33
CA ASP A 241 -20.43 9.86 -8.79
C ASP A 241 -21.34 9.25 -7.69
N ILE A 242 -21.98 8.12 -7.94
CA ILE A 242 -22.80 7.38 -6.99
C ILE A 242 -21.99 6.50 -6.02
N ILE A 243 -20.71 6.27 -6.31
CA ILE A 243 -19.84 5.39 -5.52
C ILE A 243 -19.36 6.13 -4.27
N HIS A 244 -19.62 5.55 -3.09
CA HIS A 244 -19.16 6.08 -1.82
C HIS A 244 -18.29 5.05 -1.11
N LEU A 245 -17.05 5.40 -0.78
CA LEU A 245 -16.18 4.61 0.07
C LEU A 245 -15.88 5.36 1.35
N SER A 246 -15.93 4.67 2.47
CA SER A 246 -15.51 5.18 3.76
C SER A 246 -14.65 4.13 4.47
N GLY A 247 -13.58 4.58 5.14
CA GLY A 247 -12.68 3.70 5.83
C GLY A 247 -12.22 4.26 7.16
N LEU A 248 -12.01 3.36 8.12
CA LEU A 248 -11.32 3.62 9.37
C LEU A 248 -10.11 2.71 9.45
N PHE A 249 -8.99 3.25 9.87
CA PHE A 249 -7.76 2.49 9.99
C PHE A 249 -6.94 2.96 11.18
N GLY A 250 -6.08 2.08 11.68
CA GLY A 250 -5.25 2.43 12.82
C GLY A 250 -4.22 1.37 13.15
N GLY A 251 -3.43 1.64 14.17
CA GLY A 251 -2.44 0.71 14.65
C GLY A 251 -1.76 1.18 15.94
N ALA A 252 -1.03 0.25 16.54
CA ALA A 252 -0.24 0.53 17.74
C ALA A 252 1.04 -0.33 17.75
N ALA A 253 2.14 0.25 18.21
CA ALA A 253 3.39 -0.46 18.45
C ALA A 253 3.79 -0.34 19.92
N MET A 254 4.18 -1.45 20.54
CA MET A 254 4.70 -1.51 21.89
C MET A 254 5.83 -2.56 21.98
N GLY A 255 7.05 -2.09 22.18
CA GLY A 255 8.23 -2.95 22.19
C GLY A 255 8.38 -3.72 20.88
N LYS A 256 8.29 -5.05 20.93
CA LYS A 256 8.44 -5.93 19.76
C LYS A 256 7.15 -6.21 19.01
N PHE A 257 6.02 -5.76 19.50
CA PHE A 257 4.71 -6.00 18.92
C PHE A 257 4.21 -4.77 18.16
N THR A 258 3.65 -5.00 16.99
CA THR A 258 2.97 -3.98 16.19
C THR A 258 1.69 -4.58 15.65
N TRP A 259 0.59 -3.87 15.87
CA TRP A 259 -0.72 -4.18 15.30
C TRP A 259 -1.14 -3.09 14.34
N THR A 260 -1.71 -3.47 13.20
CA THR A 260 -2.36 -2.57 12.25
C THR A 260 -3.69 -3.16 11.81
N GLY A 261 -4.67 -2.32 11.52
CA GLY A 261 -5.98 -2.74 11.06
C GLY A 261 -6.72 -1.67 10.28
N ALA A 262 -7.65 -2.11 9.44
CA ALA A 262 -8.52 -1.25 8.66
C ALA A 262 -9.88 -1.92 8.43
N VAL A 263 -10.91 -1.10 8.28
CA VAL A 263 -12.25 -1.48 7.84
C VAL A 263 -12.70 -0.48 6.81
N ASP A 264 -13.08 -0.96 5.64
CA ASP A 264 -13.59 -0.18 4.53
C ASP A 264 -15.01 -0.62 4.18
N VAL A 265 -15.90 0.34 4.00
CA VAL A 265 -17.27 0.16 3.53
C VAL A 265 -17.40 0.87 2.18
N ALA A 266 -18.00 0.19 1.21
CA ALA A 266 -18.23 0.76 -0.11
C ALA A 266 -19.69 0.53 -0.54
N GLU A 267 -20.36 1.62 -0.94
CA GLU A 267 -21.72 1.62 -1.46
C GLU A 267 -21.68 1.85 -2.96
N GLU A 268 -22.56 1.20 -3.70
CA GLU A 268 -22.69 1.28 -5.17
C GLU A 268 -21.37 0.98 -5.92
N TYR A 269 -20.48 0.19 -5.30
CA TYR A 269 -19.12 -0.04 -5.80
C TYR A 269 -19.08 -1.04 -6.98
N ALA A 270 -19.68 -2.21 -6.83
CA ALA A 270 -19.71 -3.26 -7.86
C ALA A 270 -21.13 -3.79 -8.11
N SER A 271 -22.04 -3.50 -7.18
CA SER A 271 -23.46 -3.85 -7.21
C SER A 271 -24.24 -2.77 -6.44
N THR A 272 -25.54 -2.85 -6.41
CA THR A 272 -26.42 -1.95 -5.61
C THR A 272 -26.37 -2.23 -4.10
N GLY A 273 -25.49 -3.15 -3.66
CA GLY A 273 -25.32 -3.53 -2.26
C GLY A 273 -24.19 -2.80 -1.56
N THR A 274 -24.06 -3.07 -0.27
CA THR A 274 -23.00 -2.53 0.58
C THR A 274 -21.88 -3.55 0.74
N VAL A 275 -20.70 -3.23 0.27
CA VAL A 275 -19.47 -4.04 0.37
C VAL A 275 -18.77 -3.73 1.69
N LEU A 276 -18.27 -4.76 2.37
CA LEU A 276 -17.43 -4.62 3.57
C LEU A 276 -16.11 -5.35 3.37
N ALA A 277 -15.00 -4.65 3.57
CA ALA A 277 -13.67 -5.25 3.63
C ALA A 277 -12.98 -4.90 4.95
N SER A 278 -12.27 -5.86 5.54
CA SER A 278 -11.46 -5.57 6.71
C SER A 278 -10.12 -6.30 6.68
N TYR A 279 -9.18 -5.74 7.41
CA TYR A 279 -7.81 -6.20 7.53
C TYR A 279 -7.35 -6.03 8.97
N SER A 280 -6.63 -7.01 9.49
CA SER A 280 -5.96 -6.92 10.78
C SER A 280 -4.66 -7.72 10.74
N GLU A 281 -3.56 -7.12 11.14
CA GLU A 281 -2.24 -7.76 11.15
C GLU A 281 -1.53 -7.50 12.48
N LEU A 282 -1.05 -8.58 13.09
CA LEU A 282 -0.17 -8.55 14.25
C LEU A 282 1.23 -9.00 13.82
N ASN A 283 2.22 -8.17 14.10
CA ASN A 283 3.62 -8.45 13.84
C ASN A 283 4.39 -8.56 15.15
N TYR A 284 5.35 -9.48 15.18
CA TYR A 284 6.30 -9.65 16.27
C TYR A 284 7.72 -9.60 15.71
N ASN A 285 8.49 -8.60 16.12
CA ASN A 285 9.92 -8.51 15.82
C ASN A 285 10.67 -9.55 16.66
N PHE A 286 10.91 -10.73 16.08
CA PHE A 286 11.58 -11.83 16.75
C PHE A 286 13.04 -11.50 17.04
N SER A 287 13.76 -11.03 16.02
CA SER A 287 15.14 -10.55 16.10
C SER A 287 15.40 -9.55 14.97
N SER A 288 16.54 -8.85 15.01
CA SER A 288 16.95 -7.99 13.89
C SER A 288 16.82 -8.72 12.56
N GLY A 289 16.12 -8.13 11.63
CA GLY A 289 15.87 -8.67 10.30
C GLY A 289 14.84 -9.79 10.21
N LEU A 290 14.18 -10.22 11.31
CA LEU A 290 13.17 -11.28 11.27
C LEU A 290 11.90 -10.88 11.99
N ASN A 291 10.81 -10.77 11.25
CA ASN A 291 9.46 -10.51 11.76
C ASN A 291 8.56 -11.74 11.54
N LEU A 292 7.71 -12.02 12.51
CA LEU A 292 6.64 -13.01 12.40
C LEU A 292 5.30 -12.28 12.29
N GLN A 293 4.40 -12.80 11.47
CA GLN A 293 3.14 -12.14 11.13
C GLN A 293 1.96 -13.10 11.29
N ILE A 294 0.87 -12.58 11.83
CA ILE A 294 -0.45 -13.21 11.75
C ILE A 294 -1.40 -12.15 11.20
N LYS A 295 -2.09 -12.49 10.11
CA LYS A 295 -3.00 -11.59 9.44
C LYS A 295 -4.37 -12.21 9.28
N TYR A 296 -5.41 -11.42 9.42
CA TYR A 296 -6.80 -11.75 9.14
C TYR A 296 -7.36 -10.76 8.13
N ASP A 297 -7.92 -11.27 7.04
CA ASP A 297 -8.65 -10.51 6.03
C ASP A 297 -10.09 -11.01 5.96
N PHE A 298 -11.03 -10.10 5.86
CA PHE A 298 -12.45 -10.35 5.67
C PHE A 298 -12.98 -9.52 4.50
N PHE A 299 -13.85 -10.12 3.70
CA PHE A 299 -14.55 -9.47 2.61
C PHE A 299 -15.97 -9.98 2.53
N ASP A 300 -16.94 -9.07 2.39
CA ASP A 300 -18.32 -9.38 2.07
C ASP A 300 -18.74 -8.52 0.88
N GLU A 301 -19.14 -9.18 -0.18
CA GLU A 301 -19.55 -8.53 -1.43
C GLU A 301 -20.88 -7.77 -1.28
N ASP A 302 -21.73 -8.20 -0.35
CA ASP A 302 -22.99 -7.56 -0.02
C ASP A 302 -23.45 -8.01 1.37
N ILE A 303 -23.32 -7.13 2.36
CA ILE A 303 -23.65 -7.44 3.77
C ILE A 303 -25.14 -7.76 4.00
N ASP A 304 -26.01 -7.39 3.06
CA ASP A 304 -27.46 -7.67 3.13
C ASP A 304 -27.78 -9.06 2.56
N THR A 305 -26.81 -9.71 1.89
CA THR A 305 -26.96 -11.03 1.26
C THR A 305 -26.18 -12.09 2.03
N SER A 306 -26.87 -13.12 2.53
CA SER A 306 -26.20 -14.20 3.25
C SER A 306 -25.36 -15.09 2.32
N GLY A 307 -24.14 -15.44 2.74
CA GLY A 307 -23.30 -16.43 2.03
C GLY A 307 -22.32 -15.83 1.02
N SER A 308 -22.12 -14.50 1.03
CA SER A 308 -21.20 -13.76 0.14
C SER A 308 -19.83 -13.49 0.76
N SER A 309 -19.60 -13.85 2.02
CA SER A 309 -18.38 -13.48 2.72
C SER A 309 -17.20 -14.45 2.50
N ILE A 310 -15.99 -13.89 2.53
CA ILE A 310 -14.72 -14.59 2.43
C ILE A 310 -13.88 -14.22 3.64
N ASN A 311 -13.31 -15.24 4.30
CA ASN A 311 -12.40 -15.09 5.44
C ASN A 311 -11.03 -15.67 5.09
N ARG A 312 -9.95 -15.00 5.47
CA ARG A 312 -8.61 -15.52 5.25
C ARG A 312 -7.72 -15.27 6.46
N ILE A 313 -7.05 -16.33 6.92
CA ILE A 313 -6.01 -16.26 7.92
C ILE A 313 -4.68 -16.51 7.24
N THR A 314 -3.69 -15.68 7.53
CA THR A 314 -2.33 -15.78 7.01
C THR A 314 -1.34 -15.85 8.16
N PHE A 315 -0.44 -16.83 8.10
CA PHE A 315 0.76 -16.88 8.94
C PHE A 315 1.96 -16.57 8.08
N GLY A 316 2.82 -15.67 8.52
CA GLY A 316 3.95 -15.21 7.75
C GLY A 316 5.22 -15.06 8.56
N ALA A 317 6.34 -15.16 7.85
CA ALA A 317 7.65 -14.77 8.32
C ALA A 317 8.29 -13.90 7.24
N GLU A 318 8.86 -12.79 7.65
CA GLU A 318 9.51 -11.81 6.80
C GLU A 318 10.94 -11.64 7.26
N PHE A 319 11.88 -11.82 6.37
CA PHE A 319 13.30 -11.81 6.65
C PHE A 319 14.02 -10.81 5.76
N PHE A 320 14.78 -9.93 6.38
CA PHE A 320 15.66 -8.95 5.74
C PHE A 320 17.12 -9.37 5.95
N PRO A 321 17.70 -10.21 5.07
CA PRO A 321 19.07 -10.72 5.25
C PRO A 321 20.13 -9.64 5.17
N ILE A 322 19.95 -8.72 4.25
CA ILE A 322 20.82 -7.56 3.97
C ILE A 322 19.94 -6.35 3.65
N PRO A 323 20.47 -5.13 3.67
CA PRO A 323 19.75 -3.93 3.26
C PRO A 323 19.08 -4.10 1.88
N PHE A 324 17.86 -3.56 1.77
CA PHE A 324 17.09 -3.51 0.53
C PHE A 324 16.66 -4.87 -0.05
N VAL A 325 16.77 -5.95 0.72
CA VAL A 325 16.30 -7.29 0.32
C VAL A 325 15.37 -7.86 1.37
N GLU A 326 14.20 -8.26 0.96
CA GLU A 326 13.20 -8.96 1.76
C GLU A 326 12.92 -10.34 1.17
N VAL A 327 12.82 -11.34 2.04
CA VAL A 327 12.29 -12.67 1.73
C VAL A 327 11.08 -12.89 2.64
N ARG A 328 9.89 -13.05 2.07
CA ARG A 328 8.65 -13.27 2.83
C ARG A 328 8.06 -14.62 2.49
N CYS A 329 7.84 -15.44 3.51
CA CYS A 329 7.13 -16.71 3.40
C CYS A 329 5.77 -16.59 4.05
N GLN A 330 4.71 -17.07 3.41
CA GLN A 330 3.36 -17.03 3.95
C GLN A 330 2.62 -18.35 3.70
N ALA A 331 1.81 -18.76 4.69
CA ALA A 331 0.80 -19.80 4.55
C ALA A 331 -0.57 -19.16 4.77
N ARG A 332 -1.46 -19.33 3.81
CA ARG A 332 -2.81 -18.72 3.79
C ARG A 332 -3.88 -19.79 3.78
N PHE A 333 -4.94 -19.55 4.50
CA PHE A 333 -6.10 -20.43 4.62
C PHE A 333 -7.35 -19.57 4.40
N THR A 334 -8.00 -19.79 3.24
CA THR A 334 -9.18 -19.02 2.83
C THR A 334 -10.43 -19.89 2.95
N ASP A 335 -11.45 -19.36 3.63
CA ASP A 335 -12.78 -19.95 3.77
C ASP A 335 -13.82 -19.05 3.09
N VAL A 336 -14.67 -19.62 2.29
CA VAL A 336 -15.77 -18.93 1.57
C VAL A 336 -17.09 -19.40 2.13
N THR A 337 -17.83 -18.52 2.79
CA THR A 337 -19.14 -18.83 3.39
C THR A 337 -20.11 -19.33 2.31
N GLY A 338 -20.85 -20.37 2.62
CA GLY A 338 -21.82 -21.00 1.68
C GLY A 338 -21.19 -21.99 0.69
N ASN A 339 -19.88 -22.01 0.55
CA ASN A 339 -19.18 -23.00 -0.27
C ASN A 339 -18.56 -24.08 0.64
N LYS A 340 -19.14 -25.29 0.63
CA LYS A 340 -18.64 -26.43 1.43
C LYS A 340 -17.35 -27.05 0.86
N THR A 341 -16.71 -26.41 -0.11
CA THR A 341 -15.40 -26.86 -0.60
C THR A 341 -14.35 -26.61 0.48
N ALA A 342 -13.49 -27.61 0.68
CA ALA A 342 -12.44 -27.58 1.67
C ALA A 342 -11.58 -26.31 1.54
N ILE A 343 -11.16 -25.74 2.68
CA ILE A 343 -10.17 -24.66 2.77
C ILE A 343 -8.97 -25.05 1.90
N LYS A 344 -8.67 -24.22 0.91
CA LYS A 344 -7.49 -24.42 0.04
C LYS A 344 -6.31 -23.68 0.65
N PRO A 345 -5.27 -24.41 1.10
CA PRO A 345 -4.07 -23.78 1.57
C PRO A 345 -3.28 -23.20 0.40
N GLU A 346 -2.75 -21.99 0.60
CA GLU A 346 -1.85 -21.31 -0.31
C GLU A 346 -0.52 -21.05 0.39
N TYR A 347 0.57 -21.32 -0.30
CA TYR A 347 1.94 -21.08 0.19
C TYR A 347 2.65 -20.12 -0.75
N LEU A 348 3.14 -19.03 -0.20
CA LEU A 348 3.74 -17.94 -0.94
C LEU A 348 5.18 -17.74 -0.49
N LEU A 349 6.07 -17.57 -1.45
CA LEU A 349 7.43 -17.10 -1.24
C LEU A 349 7.63 -15.85 -2.09
N LEU A 350 7.78 -14.71 -1.44
CA LEU A 350 8.09 -13.43 -2.07
C LEU A 350 9.57 -13.13 -1.89
N ILE A 351 10.22 -12.72 -2.96
CA ILE A 351 11.52 -12.06 -2.94
C ILE A 351 11.29 -10.64 -3.44
N HIS A 352 11.69 -9.68 -2.63
CA HIS A 352 11.49 -8.27 -2.89
C HIS A 352 12.82 -7.53 -2.69
N THR A 353 13.18 -6.71 -3.65
CA THR A 353 14.33 -5.80 -3.55
C THR A 353 13.93 -4.41 -3.98
N TRP A 354 14.41 -3.43 -3.23
CA TRP A 354 14.24 -2.00 -3.53
C TRP A 354 15.54 -1.25 -3.33
N PHE A 355 15.70 -0.13 -3.96
CA PHE A 355 16.91 0.69 -3.83
C PHE A 355 16.64 2.17 -4.11
#